data_58176d5f02cb862c4e9fa5a42ebc753a
#
_entry.id   58176d5f02cb862c4e9fa5a42ebc753a
#
_cell.length_a   1.000
_cell.length_b   1.000
_cell.length_c   1.000
_cell.angle_alpha   90.00
_cell.angle_beta   90.00
_cell.angle_gamma   90.00
#
_symmetry.space_group_name_H-M   'P 1'
#
loop_
_entity.id
_entity.type
_entity.pdbx_description
1 polymer ?
#
loop_
_entity_poly.entity_id
_entity_poly.type
_entity_poly.pdbx_seq_one_letter_code
_entity_poly.pdbx_strand_id
1 'polypeptide(L)'
;SFRSKAFDFAQQIKKTPIVVNDSLGFFTSRTFATYLDEGLHLLVEGYSPVQIDNMGKAIGMPVGPLQVGDEVSLELTRKAQETWTEMGVADKWSNGDVTRRVIKDLITDNGRGGRHHGGGYYEYHPDGSKNIWPGLYDLYFDKSKDIPETDMKDRLMFRQVIEALKCLETGVLRSVADGNIGSIMGIGAPPHTGGLIQFVNTCGKEAFIERCKTLEAAYGERFKCPQIVYEMLEKEEMFV
;
A
#
# COMPACT_ATOMS: atom_id res chain seq x y z
N SER A 1 -10.42 -30.51 11.01
CA SER A 1 -10.83 -29.28 11.71
C SER A 1 -11.69 -28.41 10.80
N PHE A 2 -12.44 -27.45 11.34
CA PHE A 2 -13.22 -26.49 10.53
C PHE A 2 -12.30 -25.71 9.56
N ARG A 3 -11.13 -25.29 10.04
CA ARG A 3 -10.11 -24.60 9.23
C ARG A 3 -9.67 -25.42 8.02
N SER A 4 -9.43 -26.75 8.18
CA SER A 4 -9.05 -27.60 7.05
C SER A 4 -10.14 -27.63 5.99
N LYS A 5 -11.41 -27.77 6.39
CA LYS A 5 -12.54 -27.78 5.44
C LYS A 5 -12.69 -26.45 4.70
N ALA A 6 -12.49 -25.32 5.38
CA ALA A 6 -12.54 -24.00 4.76
C ALA A 6 -11.38 -23.81 3.75
N PHE A 7 -10.19 -24.29 4.09
CA PHE A 7 -9.03 -24.27 3.21
C PHE A 7 -9.27 -25.13 1.95
N ASP A 8 -9.74 -26.37 2.13
CA ASP A 8 -10.08 -27.26 1.02
C ASP A 8 -11.16 -26.66 0.10
N PHE A 9 -12.19 -26.04 0.70
CA PHE A 9 -13.23 -25.37 -0.06
C PHE A 9 -12.68 -24.19 -0.89
N ALA A 10 -11.81 -23.35 -0.30
CA ALA A 10 -11.19 -22.26 -1.02
C ALA A 10 -10.38 -22.76 -2.23
N GLN A 11 -9.65 -23.87 -2.07
CA GLN A 11 -8.93 -24.50 -3.18
C GLN A 11 -9.87 -25.06 -4.27
N GLN A 12 -10.99 -25.67 -3.88
CA GLN A 12 -11.99 -26.18 -4.83
C GLN A 12 -12.56 -25.08 -5.72
N ILE A 13 -12.78 -23.87 -5.17
CA ILE A 13 -13.20 -22.69 -5.95
C ILE A 13 -12.03 -21.95 -6.61
N LYS A 14 -10.86 -22.60 -6.70
CA LYS A 14 -9.65 -22.08 -7.35
C LYS A 14 -9.14 -20.76 -6.75
N LYS A 15 -9.28 -20.58 -5.45
CA LYS A 15 -8.66 -19.48 -4.69
C LYS A 15 -7.45 -20.00 -3.94
N THR A 16 -6.42 -19.17 -3.83
CA THR A 16 -5.23 -19.45 -3.02
C THR A 16 -5.47 -18.93 -1.61
N PRO A 17 -5.78 -19.81 -0.63
CA PRO A 17 -6.03 -19.37 0.75
C PRO A 17 -4.71 -19.13 1.49
N ILE A 18 -4.73 -18.16 2.39
CA ILE A 18 -3.74 -17.99 3.44
C ILE A 18 -4.44 -18.00 4.80
N VAL A 19 -3.69 -18.31 5.86
CA VAL A 19 -4.24 -18.35 7.21
C VAL A 19 -3.66 -17.20 8.04
N VAL A 20 -4.52 -16.30 8.46
CA VAL A 20 -4.16 -15.15 9.30
C VAL A 20 -4.96 -15.15 10.59
N ASN A 21 -4.46 -14.47 11.61
CA ASN A 21 -5.22 -14.21 12.83
C ASN A 21 -6.13 -12.98 12.62
N ASP A 22 -7.21 -12.92 13.42
CA ASP A 22 -8.17 -11.82 13.33
C ASP A 22 -7.52 -10.49 13.70
N SER A 23 -7.73 -9.53 12.85
CA SER A 23 -7.28 -8.14 13.02
C SER A 23 -8.08 -7.24 12.08
N LEU A 24 -8.28 -6.00 12.45
CA LEU A 24 -8.91 -5.01 11.59
C LEU A 24 -8.10 -4.86 10.29
N GLY A 25 -8.75 -5.06 9.13
CA GLY A 25 -8.11 -5.07 7.82
C GLY A 25 -7.26 -6.31 7.52
N PHE A 26 -7.16 -7.25 8.43
CA PHE A 26 -6.35 -8.47 8.32
C PHE A 26 -4.90 -8.16 7.88
N PHE A 27 -4.37 -8.95 6.93
CA PHE A 27 -3.04 -8.72 6.34
C PHE A 27 -3.13 -7.94 5.04
N THR A 28 -3.89 -8.45 4.07
CA THR A 28 -3.88 -7.92 2.70
C THR A 28 -4.40 -6.49 2.61
N SER A 29 -5.54 -6.19 3.26
CA SER A 29 -6.10 -4.83 3.24
C SER A 29 -5.22 -3.81 3.95
N ARG A 30 -4.60 -4.19 5.09
CA ARG A 30 -3.65 -3.32 5.80
C ARG A 30 -2.45 -2.96 4.94
N THR A 31 -1.82 -3.99 4.36
CA THR A 31 -0.61 -3.82 3.52
C THR A 31 -0.92 -3.03 2.26
N PHE A 32 -2.04 -3.36 1.60
CA PHE A 32 -2.46 -2.64 0.40
C PHE A 32 -2.82 -1.17 0.67
N ALA A 33 -3.45 -0.88 1.81
CA ALA A 33 -3.77 0.49 2.20
C ALA A 33 -2.52 1.36 2.31
N THR A 34 -1.37 0.82 2.72
CA THR A 34 -0.12 1.59 2.80
C THR A 34 0.45 1.98 1.43
N TYR A 35 0.18 1.19 0.39
CA TYR A 35 0.52 1.54 -0.98
C TYR A 35 -0.30 2.72 -1.50
N LEU A 36 -1.60 2.70 -1.25
CA LEU A 36 -2.50 3.81 -1.60
C LEU A 36 -2.12 5.07 -0.81
N ASP A 37 -1.97 4.93 0.49
CA ASP A 37 -1.63 6.03 1.40
C ASP A 37 -0.33 6.73 0.99
N GLU A 38 0.72 5.98 0.65
CA GLU A 38 1.97 6.59 0.20
C GLU A 38 1.85 7.28 -1.16
N GLY A 39 0.99 6.76 -2.05
CA GLY A 39 0.62 7.46 -3.27
C GLY A 39 -0.03 8.82 -3.00
N LEU A 40 -0.89 8.90 -1.97
CA LEU A 40 -1.51 10.16 -1.54
C LEU A 40 -0.52 11.11 -0.88
N HIS A 41 0.42 10.59 -0.08
CA HIS A 41 1.51 11.40 0.46
C HIS A 41 2.32 12.07 -0.65
N LEU A 42 2.75 11.29 -1.65
CA LEU A 42 3.47 11.82 -2.81
C LEU A 42 2.64 12.88 -3.56
N LEU A 43 1.34 12.66 -3.69
CA LEU A 43 0.43 13.60 -4.35
C LEU A 43 0.35 14.95 -3.60
N VAL A 44 0.09 14.92 -2.28
CA VAL A 44 -0.04 16.16 -1.49
C VAL A 44 1.29 16.86 -1.24
N GLU A 45 2.40 16.15 -1.36
CA GLU A 45 3.76 16.72 -1.34
C GLU A 45 4.10 17.49 -2.63
N GLY A 46 3.28 17.37 -3.67
CA GLY A 46 3.39 18.14 -4.90
C GLY A 46 3.99 17.42 -6.10
N TYR A 47 4.22 16.10 -6.02
CA TYR A 47 4.79 15.36 -7.13
C TYR A 47 3.76 15.06 -8.23
N SER A 48 4.26 14.84 -9.45
CA SER A 48 3.41 14.60 -10.62
C SER A 48 2.55 13.34 -10.47
N PRO A 49 1.22 13.42 -10.63
CA PRO A 49 0.34 12.25 -10.57
C PRO A 49 0.73 11.13 -11.54
N VAL A 50 1.14 11.49 -12.76
CA VAL A 50 1.62 10.51 -13.76
C VAL A 50 2.90 9.82 -13.29
N GLN A 51 3.82 10.57 -12.70
CA GLN A 51 5.08 10.00 -12.18
C GLN A 51 4.80 9.03 -11.03
N ILE A 52 3.92 9.37 -10.09
CA ILE A 52 3.53 8.52 -8.97
C ILE A 52 3.03 7.16 -9.47
N ASP A 53 2.09 7.15 -10.41
CA ASP A 53 1.55 5.89 -10.94
C ASP A 53 2.55 5.12 -11.80
N ASN A 54 3.41 5.80 -12.53
CA ASN A 54 4.48 5.16 -13.29
C ASN A 54 5.51 4.51 -12.38
N MET A 55 5.87 5.14 -11.25
CA MET A 55 6.81 4.53 -10.28
C MET A 55 6.18 3.32 -9.56
N GLY A 56 4.88 3.35 -9.28
CA GLY A 56 4.17 2.16 -8.81
C GLY A 56 4.27 0.98 -9.77
N LYS A 57 4.09 1.23 -11.07
CA LYS A 57 4.28 0.19 -12.10
C LYS A 57 5.76 -0.20 -12.26
N ALA A 58 6.68 0.75 -12.15
CA ALA A 58 8.12 0.49 -12.29
C ALA A 58 8.70 -0.39 -11.17
N ILE A 59 8.13 -0.39 -9.96
CA ILE A 59 8.49 -1.36 -8.92
C ILE A 59 7.89 -2.75 -9.15
N GLY A 60 7.02 -2.92 -10.15
CA GLY A 60 6.41 -4.18 -10.54
C GLY A 60 4.98 -4.39 -10.06
N MET A 61 4.33 -3.36 -9.47
CA MET A 61 2.89 -3.42 -9.20
C MET A 61 2.10 -3.40 -10.53
N PRO A 62 0.98 -4.13 -10.63
CA PRO A 62 0.21 -4.19 -11.87
C PRO A 62 -0.43 -2.84 -12.22
N VAL A 63 -0.71 -2.02 -11.22
CA VAL A 63 -1.41 -0.74 -11.34
C VAL A 63 -0.77 0.28 -10.39
N GLY A 64 -0.70 1.53 -10.83
CA GLY A 64 -0.24 2.63 -9.97
C GLY A 64 -1.21 2.94 -8.82
N PRO A 65 -0.74 3.57 -7.73
CA PRO A 65 -1.55 3.75 -6.53
C PRO A 65 -2.77 4.65 -6.73
N LEU A 66 -2.68 5.68 -7.54
CA LEU A 66 -3.82 6.57 -7.82
C LEU A 66 -4.85 5.85 -8.71
N GLN A 67 -4.39 5.16 -9.75
CA GLN A 67 -5.28 4.42 -10.64
C GLN A 67 -6.04 3.33 -9.87
N VAL A 68 -5.37 2.52 -9.05
CA VAL A 68 -6.04 1.46 -8.30
C VAL A 68 -6.95 2.04 -7.21
N GLY A 69 -6.64 3.20 -6.66
CA GLY A 69 -7.53 3.93 -5.75
C GLY A 69 -8.88 4.26 -6.39
N ASP A 70 -8.88 4.68 -7.65
CA ASP A 70 -10.11 4.88 -8.43
C ASP A 70 -10.88 3.58 -8.68
N GLU A 71 -10.17 2.49 -8.99
CA GLU A 71 -10.77 1.18 -9.27
C GLU A 71 -11.41 0.55 -8.02
N VAL A 72 -10.80 0.75 -6.85
CA VAL A 72 -11.36 0.34 -5.54
C VAL A 72 -12.51 1.24 -5.11
N SER A 73 -12.58 2.47 -5.60
CA SER A 73 -13.55 3.53 -5.27
C SER A 73 -13.12 4.38 -4.05
N LEU A 74 -13.04 5.68 -4.28
CA LEU A 74 -12.79 6.67 -3.21
C LEU A 74 -13.93 6.72 -2.21
N GLU A 75 -15.17 6.44 -2.63
CA GLU A 75 -16.32 6.31 -1.74
C GLU A 75 -16.16 5.15 -0.75
N LEU A 76 -15.57 4.03 -1.18
CA LEU A 76 -15.24 2.94 -0.26
C LEU A 76 -14.18 3.36 0.74
N THR A 77 -13.15 4.06 0.28
CA THR A 77 -12.09 4.59 1.15
C THR A 77 -12.67 5.58 2.17
N ARG A 78 -13.58 6.47 1.75
CA ARG A 78 -14.28 7.41 2.65
C ARG A 78 -15.04 6.67 3.75
N LYS A 79 -15.86 5.68 3.38
CA LYS A 79 -16.61 4.87 4.34
C LYS A 79 -15.71 4.11 5.31
N ALA A 80 -14.61 3.56 4.81
CA ALA A 80 -13.62 2.88 5.66
C ALA A 80 -12.99 3.85 6.67
N GLN A 81 -12.60 5.05 6.23
CA GLN A 81 -12.04 6.09 7.10
C GLN A 81 -13.05 6.56 8.17
N GLU A 82 -14.32 6.72 7.81
CA GLU A 82 -15.38 7.06 8.76
C GLU A 82 -15.51 5.96 9.84
N THR A 83 -15.62 4.70 9.42
CA THR A 83 -15.71 3.56 10.35
C THR A 83 -14.48 3.47 11.25
N TRP A 84 -13.28 3.63 10.71
CA TRP A 84 -12.04 3.58 11.51
C TRP A 84 -11.92 4.75 12.49
N THR A 85 -12.43 5.92 12.11
CA THR A 85 -12.49 7.10 12.99
C THR A 85 -13.45 6.84 14.16
N GLU A 86 -14.64 6.31 13.89
CA GLU A 86 -15.62 5.92 14.91
C GLU A 86 -15.04 4.87 15.88
N MET A 87 -14.23 3.95 15.38
CA MET A 87 -13.55 2.93 16.17
C MET A 87 -12.29 3.44 16.89
N GLY A 88 -11.87 4.68 16.67
CA GLY A 88 -10.65 5.26 17.25
C GLY A 88 -9.34 4.64 16.75
N VAL A 89 -9.32 4.14 15.51
CA VAL A 89 -8.16 3.42 14.93
C VAL A 89 -7.70 3.98 13.57
N ALA A 90 -8.25 5.10 13.14
CA ALA A 90 -8.02 5.67 11.81
C ALA A 90 -6.54 5.90 11.47
N ASP A 91 -5.72 6.26 12.46
CA ASP A 91 -4.32 6.64 12.25
C ASP A 91 -3.32 5.51 12.57
N LYS A 92 -3.80 4.28 12.80
CA LYS A 92 -2.91 3.17 13.17
C LYS A 92 -1.99 2.68 12.04
N TRP A 93 -2.43 2.78 10.78
CA TRP A 93 -1.72 2.20 9.63
C TRP A 93 -1.42 3.22 8.55
N SER A 94 -2.21 4.27 8.47
CA SER A 94 -2.06 5.34 7.50
C SER A 94 -2.17 6.69 8.18
N ASN A 95 -1.61 7.72 7.56
CA ASN A 95 -1.86 9.08 8.01
C ASN A 95 -3.26 9.51 7.58
N GLY A 96 -4.26 9.22 8.43
CA GLY A 96 -5.66 9.51 8.15
C GLY A 96 -5.94 10.96 7.74
N ASP A 97 -5.10 11.92 8.14
CA ASP A 97 -5.25 13.34 7.75
C ASP A 97 -5.02 13.54 6.25
N VAL A 98 -4.00 12.90 5.67
CA VAL A 98 -3.72 13.00 4.23
C VAL A 98 -4.88 12.39 3.43
N THR A 99 -5.30 11.19 3.81
CA THR A 99 -6.42 10.51 3.16
C THR A 99 -7.71 11.30 3.28
N ARG A 100 -8.04 11.83 4.47
CA ARG A 100 -9.23 12.67 4.70
C ARG A 100 -9.20 13.95 3.85
N ARG A 101 -8.04 14.61 3.76
CA ARG A 101 -7.87 15.79 2.91
C ARG A 101 -8.15 15.47 1.45
N VAL A 102 -7.51 14.45 0.89
CA VAL A 102 -7.67 14.09 -0.53
C VAL A 102 -9.11 13.64 -0.83
N ILE A 103 -9.74 12.87 0.06
CA ILE A 103 -11.14 12.47 -0.06
C ILE A 103 -12.06 13.70 -0.07
N LYS A 104 -11.84 14.65 0.83
CA LYS A 104 -12.61 15.90 0.86
C LYS A 104 -12.46 16.65 -0.47
N ASP A 105 -11.22 16.89 -0.89
CA ASP A 105 -10.91 17.65 -2.10
C ASP A 105 -11.54 16.99 -3.35
N LEU A 106 -11.47 15.65 -3.47
CA LEU A 106 -12.02 14.95 -4.63
C LEU A 106 -13.54 14.74 -4.55
N ILE A 107 -14.04 14.15 -3.46
CA ILE A 107 -15.46 13.77 -3.37
C ILE A 107 -16.31 14.99 -3.06
N THR A 108 -15.99 15.71 -1.98
CA THR A 108 -16.86 16.77 -1.47
C THR A 108 -16.79 18.03 -2.35
N ASP A 109 -15.58 18.45 -2.71
CA ASP A 109 -15.38 19.71 -3.40
C ASP A 109 -15.47 19.57 -4.92
N ASN A 110 -15.22 18.37 -5.48
CA ASN A 110 -15.19 18.14 -6.94
C ASN A 110 -16.12 17.03 -7.45
N GLY A 111 -16.87 16.33 -6.58
CA GLY A 111 -17.85 15.30 -6.99
C GLY A 111 -17.22 14.05 -7.60
N ARG A 112 -15.97 13.73 -7.23
CA ARG A 112 -15.18 12.67 -7.84
C ARG A 112 -14.98 11.49 -6.88
N GLY A 113 -15.86 10.50 -6.97
CA GLY A 113 -15.91 9.35 -6.05
C GLY A 113 -15.14 8.10 -6.51
N GLY A 114 -14.44 8.16 -7.65
CA GLY A 114 -13.73 7.05 -8.28
C GLY A 114 -14.38 6.64 -9.61
N ARG A 115 -13.84 5.59 -10.25
CA ARG A 115 -14.20 5.18 -11.60
C ARG A 115 -15.70 5.09 -11.88
N HIS A 116 -16.48 4.56 -10.93
CA HIS A 116 -17.93 4.37 -11.10
C HIS A 116 -18.78 5.54 -10.56
N HIS A 117 -18.15 6.61 -10.12
CA HIS A 117 -18.78 7.76 -9.48
C HIS A 117 -18.29 9.08 -10.05
N GLY A 118 -18.34 9.22 -11.37
CA GLY A 118 -17.97 10.45 -12.07
C GLY A 118 -16.47 10.64 -12.30
N GLY A 119 -15.65 9.60 -12.12
CA GLY A 119 -14.19 9.65 -12.11
C GLY A 119 -13.63 9.91 -10.70
N GLY A 120 -12.33 9.88 -10.58
CA GLY A 120 -11.59 10.13 -9.37
C GLY A 120 -10.31 10.87 -9.69
N TYR A 121 -9.15 10.24 -9.47
CA TYR A 121 -7.85 10.75 -9.93
C TYR A 121 -7.75 10.75 -11.45
N TYR A 122 -8.55 9.92 -12.11
CA TYR A 122 -8.64 9.79 -13.57
C TYR A 122 -9.98 10.24 -14.10
N GLU A 123 -9.98 10.69 -15.33
CA GLU A 123 -11.15 10.77 -16.21
C GLU A 123 -11.23 9.50 -17.04
N TYR A 124 -12.44 8.97 -17.21
CA TYR A 124 -12.72 7.76 -17.96
C TYR A 124 -13.63 8.09 -19.14
N HIS A 125 -13.18 7.78 -20.35
CA HIS A 125 -13.88 8.12 -21.56
C HIS A 125 -14.71 6.94 -22.10
N PRO A 126 -15.79 7.22 -22.90
CA PRO A 126 -16.65 6.17 -23.46
C PRO A 126 -15.93 5.19 -24.37
N ASP A 127 -14.83 5.58 -24.99
CA ASP A 127 -13.97 4.72 -25.82
C ASP A 127 -13.05 3.78 -25.03
N GLY A 128 -13.12 3.83 -23.68
CA GLY A 128 -12.32 3.04 -22.78
C GLY A 128 -10.95 3.64 -22.45
N SER A 129 -10.58 4.77 -23.06
CA SER A 129 -9.38 5.50 -22.69
C SER A 129 -9.55 6.22 -21.36
N LYS A 130 -8.42 6.57 -20.74
CA LYS A 130 -8.40 7.37 -19.51
C LYS A 130 -7.16 8.26 -19.46
N ASN A 131 -7.28 9.38 -18.79
CA ASN A 131 -6.17 10.29 -18.47
C ASN A 131 -6.27 10.76 -17.03
N ILE A 132 -5.17 11.21 -16.47
CA ILE A 132 -5.20 11.92 -15.19
C ILE A 132 -6.15 13.10 -15.30
N TRP A 133 -7.01 13.26 -14.31
CA TRP A 133 -7.88 14.42 -14.23
C TRP A 133 -7.04 15.72 -14.12
N PRO A 134 -7.22 16.70 -15.03
CA PRO A 134 -6.42 17.92 -15.02
C PRO A 134 -6.45 18.67 -13.69
N GLY A 135 -7.58 18.66 -12.99
CA GLY A 135 -7.72 19.28 -11.67
C GLY A 135 -6.77 18.75 -10.59
N LEU A 136 -6.19 17.55 -10.75
CA LEU A 136 -5.15 17.07 -9.83
C LEU A 136 -3.88 17.91 -9.92
N TYR A 137 -3.52 18.36 -11.13
CA TYR A 137 -2.38 19.24 -11.32
C TYR A 137 -2.62 20.60 -10.69
N ASP A 138 -3.84 21.12 -10.83
CA ASP A 138 -4.21 22.41 -10.24
C ASP A 138 -4.25 22.35 -8.71
N LEU A 139 -4.69 21.22 -8.14
CA LEU A 139 -4.83 21.05 -6.69
C LEU A 139 -3.50 20.74 -5.99
N TYR A 140 -2.62 19.97 -6.61
CA TYR A 140 -1.49 19.37 -5.89
C TYR A 140 -0.13 19.56 -6.55
N PHE A 141 -0.05 19.63 -7.89
CA PHE A 141 1.24 19.57 -8.57
C PHE A 141 2.06 20.86 -8.42
N ASP A 142 3.28 20.72 -7.92
CA ASP A 142 4.25 21.80 -7.80
C ASP A 142 5.50 21.48 -8.63
N LYS A 143 5.68 22.24 -9.72
CA LYS A 143 6.82 22.07 -10.64
C LYS A 143 8.20 22.30 -9.99
N SER A 144 8.25 22.95 -8.83
CA SER A 144 9.49 23.16 -8.07
C SER A 144 9.90 21.94 -7.25
N LYS A 145 9.00 20.96 -7.08
CA LYS A 145 9.26 19.75 -6.33
C LYS A 145 9.94 18.71 -7.21
N ASP A 146 11.06 18.21 -6.71
CA ASP A 146 11.79 17.10 -7.29
C ASP A 146 12.10 16.06 -6.20
N ILE A 147 12.12 14.80 -6.58
CA ILE A 147 12.46 13.69 -5.72
C ILE A 147 13.28 12.69 -6.53
N PRO A 148 14.36 12.12 -5.97
CA PRO A 148 15.05 11.03 -6.63
C PRO A 148 14.07 9.90 -6.98
N GLU A 149 14.12 9.41 -8.20
CA GLU A 149 13.25 8.34 -8.69
C GLU A 149 13.36 7.09 -7.80
N THR A 150 14.57 6.82 -7.29
CA THR A 150 14.81 5.74 -6.32
C THR A 150 14.02 5.93 -5.02
N ASP A 151 13.96 7.16 -4.51
CA ASP A 151 13.22 7.45 -3.29
C ASP A 151 11.71 7.23 -3.49
N MET A 152 11.15 7.68 -4.62
CA MET A 152 9.73 7.46 -4.90
C MET A 152 9.39 5.97 -5.02
N LYS A 153 10.23 5.19 -5.69
CA LYS A 153 10.10 3.74 -5.80
C LYS A 153 10.19 3.06 -4.43
N ASP A 154 11.20 3.41 -3.66
CA ASP A 154 11.43 2.82 -2.35
C ASP A 154 10.33 3.21 -1.37
N ARG A 155 9.82 4.42 -1.39
CA ARG A 155 8.68 4.83 -0.58
C ARG A 155 7.48 3.92 -0.83
N LEU A 156 7.11 3.71 -2.09
CA LEU A 156 5.98 2.85 -2.46
C LEU A 156 6.20 1.38 -2.11
N MET A 157 7.43 0.87 -2.19
CA MET A 157 7.75 -0.52 -1.84
C MET A 157 7.88 -0.71 -0.34
N PHE A 158 8.70 0.11 0.33
CA PHE A 158 9.03 -0.05 1.75
C PHE A 158 7.80 0.10 2.66
N ARG A 159 6.84 0.98 2.32
CA ARG A 159 5.59 1.09 3.07
C ARG A 159 4.85 -0.24 3.16
N GLN A 160 4.75 -0.96 2.04
CA GLN A 160 4.11 -2.27 2.00
C GLN A 160 4.92 -3.33 2.76
N VAL A 161 6.24 -3.35 2.57
CA VAL A 161 7.14 -4.30 3.26
C VAL A 161 7.11 -4.08 4.77
N ILE A 162 7.21 -2.84 5.22
CA ILE A 162 7.15 -2.48 6.66
C ILE A 162 5.83 -2.95 7.27
N GLU A 163 4.70 -2.74 6.60
CA GLU A 163 3.41 -3.17 7.14
C GLU A 163 3.26 -4.70 7.13
N ALA A 164 3.78 -5.39 6.12
CA ALA A 164 3.83 -6.86 6.09
C ALA A 164 4.66 -7.42 7.25
N LEU A 165 5.81 -6.82 7.54
CA LEU A 165 6.65 -7.18 8.68
C LEU A 165 5.95 -6.90 10.03
N LYS A 166 5.25 -5.78 10.18
CA LYS A 166 4.43 -5.49 11.37
C LYS A 166 3.30 -6.50 11.55
N CYS A 167 2.68 -6.97 10.46
CA CYS A 167 1.69 -8.05 10.54
C CYS A 167 2.30 -9.38 11.03
N LEU A 168 3.55 -9.67 10.67
CA LEU A 168 4.27 -10.83 11.17
C LEU A 168 4.67 -10.64 12.65
N GLU A 169 5.25 -9.51 12.98
CA GLU A 169 5.68 -9.14 14.34
C GLU A 169 4.54 -9.17 15.37
N THR A 170 3.36 -8.67 14.97
CA THR A 170 2.17 -8.63 15.83
C THR A 170 1.32 -9.91 15.78
N GLY A 171 1.76 -10.93 15.03
CA GLY A 171 1.08 -12.21 14.94
C GLY A 171 -0.20 -12.20 14.10
N VAL A 172 -0.47 -11.18 13.31
CA VAL A 172 -1.57 -11.19 12.32
C VAL A 172 -1.25 -12.20 11.22
N LEU A 173 -0.03 -12.15 10.67
CA LEU A 173 0.52 -13.24 9.88
C LEU A 173 1.04 -14.36 10.78
N ARG A 174 0.82 -15.59 10.38
CA ARG A 174 1.21 -16.79 11.11
C ARG A 174 2.48 -17.44 10.56
N SER A 175 2.83 -17.11 9.32
CA SER A 175 4.03 -17.59 8.65
C SER A 175 4.51 -16.60 7.59
N VAL A 176 5.80 -16.64 7.31
CA VAL A 176 6.43 -15.90 6.22
C VAL A 176 5.85 -16.33 4.86
N ALA A 177 5.61 -17.65 4.69
CA ALA A 177 5.04 -18.20 3.46
C ALA A 177 3.65 -17.63 3.16
N ASP A 178 2.74 -17.57 4.16
CA ASP A 178 1.42 -16.94 4.00
C ASP A 178 1.53 -15.47 3.64
N GLY A 179 2.50 -14.75 4.23
CA GLY A 179 2.78 -13.35 3.93
C GLY A 179 3.25 -13.14 2.49
N ASN A 180 4.18 -13.95 2.03
CA ASN A 180 4.73 -13.87 0.67
C ASN A 180 3.67 -14.25 -0.38
N ILE A 181 2.98 -15.37 -0.20
CA ILE A 181 1.91 -15.83 -1.11
C ILE A 181 0.75 -14.81 -1.11
N GLY A 182 0.31 -14.39 0.07
CA GLY A 182 -0.79 -13.44 0.21
C GLY A 182 -0.50 -12.08 -0.39
N SER A 183 0.74 -11.61 -0.31
CA SER A 183 1.12 -10.33 -0.93
C SER A 183 1.12 -10.41 -2.47
N ILE A 184 1.67 -11.48 -3.05
CA ILE A 184 1.70 -11.65 -4.51
C ILE A 184 0.30 -11.90 -5.07
N MET A 185 -0.40 -12.91 -4.54
CA MET A 185 -1.67 -13.38 -5.09
C MET A 185 -2.86 -12.54 -4.65
N GLY A 186 -2.78 -11.86 -3.51
CA GLY A 186 -3.88 -11.09 -2.93
C GLY A 186 -3.88 -9.61 -3.29
N ILE A 187 -2.72 -8.97 -3.35
CA ILE A 187 -2.61 -7.52 -3.58
C ILE A 187 -1.70 -7.15 -4.75
N GLY A 188 -1.21 -8.14 -5.50
CA GLY A 188 -0.39 -7.88 -6.69
C GLY A 188 1.02 -7.38 -6.38
N ALA A 189 1.57 -7.70 -5.20
CA ALA A 189 2.96 -7.37 -4.90
C ALA A 189 3.89 -7.97 -5.98
N PRO A 190 5.01 -7.29 -6.30
CA PRO A 190 5.87 -7.69 -7.40
C PRO A 190 6.36 -9.14 -7.30
N PRO A 191 6.02 -10.03 -8.22
CA PRO A 191 6.37 -11.46 -8.10
C PRO A 191 7.89 -11.72 -8.10
N HIS A 192 8.66 -10.86 -8.75
CA HIS A 192 10.13 -10.99 -8.82
C HIS A 192 10.81 -10.83 -7.45
N THR A 193 10.12 -10.26 -6.45
CA THR A 193 10.64 -10.13 -5.08
C THR A 193 10.51 -11.43 -4.28
N GLY A 194 9.69 -12.39 -4.75
CA GLY A 194 9.32 -13.58 -3.99
C GLY A 194 8.28 -13.30 -2.89
N GLY A 195 7.78 -12.07 -2.80
CA GLY A 195 6.84 -11.56 -1.81
C GLY A 195 7.44 -10.46 -0.94
N LEU A 196 6.58 -9.73 -0.23
CA LEU A 196 6.99 -8.55 0.53
C LEU A 196 7.98 -8.86 1.66
N ILE A 197 7.84 -10.00 2.33
CA ILE A 197 8.76 -10.37 3.40
C ILE A 197 10.07 -10.90 2.81
N GLN A 198 10.00 -11.68 1.72
CA GLN A 198 11.17 -12.18 1.02
C GLN A 198 12.02 -11.04 0.43
N PHE A 199 11.41 -9.90 0.11
CA PHE A 199 12.12 -8.70 -0.32
C PHE A 199 13.27 -8.32 0.65
N VAL A 200 13.04 -8.44 1.97
CA VAL A 200 14.06 -8.12 3.00
C VAL A 200 15.26 -9.05 2.90
N ASN A 201 15.02 -10.35 2.69
CA ASN A 201 16.11 -11.31 2.48
C ASN A 201 16.92 -10.99 1.22
N THR A 202 16.25 -10.62 0.14
CA THR A 202 16.89 -10.30 -1.15
C THR A 202 17.67 -8.98 -1.08
N CYS A 203 17.14 -8.00 -0.37
CA CYS A 203 17.79 -6.70 -0.16
C CYS A 203 19.00 -6.80 0.79
N GLY A 204 18.97 -7.76 1.72
CA GLY A 204 19.85 -7.84 2.88
C GLY A 204 19.32 -7.01 4.05
N LYS A 205 19.30 -7.60 5.24
CA LYS A 205 18.71 -6.97 6.45
C LYS A 205 19.38 -5.66 6.82
N GLU A 206 20.73 -5.61 6.76
CA GLU A 206 21.50 -4.40 7.03
C GLU A 206 21.16 -3.28 6.06
N ALA A 207 21.14 -3.59 4.75
CA ALA A 207 20.81 -2.62 3.71
C ALA A 207 19.36 -2.13 3.84
N PHE A 208 18.42 -3.03 4.17
CA PHE A 208 17.03 -2.69 4.42
C PHE A 208 16.88 -1.75 5.62
N ILE A 209 17.55 -2.04 6.75
CA ILE A 209 17.53 -1.20 7.96
C ILE A 209 18.10 0.20 7.65
N GLU A 210 19.24 0.27 6.96
CA GLU A 210 19.86 1.56 6.62
C GLU A 210 18.99 2.39 5.68
N ARG A 211 18.35 1.73 4.72
CA ARG A 211 17.40 2.41 3.84
C ARG A 211 16.15 2.89 4.58
N CYS A 212 15.61 2.11 5.50
CA CYS A 212 14.52 2.55 6.38
C CYS A 212 14.90 3.80 7.16
N LYS A 213 16.10 3.87 7.77
CA LYS A 213 16.57 5.05 8.50
C LYS A 213 16.66 6.29 7.59
N THR A 214 17.17 6.11 6.39
CA THR A 214 17.26 7.20 5.39
C THR A 214 15.87 7.73 5.03
N LEU A 215 14.93 6.83 4.75
CA LEU A 215 13.55 7.19 4.42
C LEU A 215 12.81 7.79 5.62
N GLU A 216 13.03 7.26 6.83
CA GLU A 216 12.45 7.78 8.07
C GLU A 216 12.90 9.22 8.32
N ALA A 217 14.20 9.49 8.19
CA ALA A 217 14.77 10.82 8.38
C ALA A 217 14.25 11.85 7.34
N ALA A 218 14.04 11.41 6.10
CA ALA A 218 13.60 12.28 5.02
C ALA A 218 12.08 12.46 4.95
N TYR A 219 11.31 11.39 5.25
CA TYR A 219 9.87 11.33 4.94
C TYR A 219 9.00 10.96 6.15
N GLY A 220 9.58 10.72 7.31
CA GLY A 220 8.87 10.57 8.58
C GLY A 220 8.75 9.13 9.10
N GLU A 221 8.24 9.04 10.32
CA GLU A 221 8.22 7.84 11.18
C GLU A 221 7.52 6.61 10.54
N ARG A 222 6.67 6.81 9.56
CA ARG A 222 6.01 5.71 8.84
C ARG A 222 6.98 4.76 8.14
N PHE A 223 8.24 5.17 7.96
CA PHE A 223 9.34 4.35 7.41
C PHE A 223 10.21 3.69 8.47
N LYS A 224 9.88 3.84 9.75
CA LYS A 224 10.63 3.21 10.84
C LYS A 224 10.70 1.69 10.65
N CYS A 225 11.92 1.15 10.69
CA CYS A 225 12.14 -0.27 10.52
C CYS A 225 11.53 -1.07 11.69
N PRO A 226 10.72 -2.11 11.44
CA PRO A 226 10.16 -2.97 12.48
C PRO A 226 11.25 -3.70 13.26
N GLN A 227 10.99 -3.93 14.55
CA GLN A 227 11.95 -4.55 15.47
C GLN A 227 12.34 -5.97 15.05
N ILE A 228 11.40 -6.72 14.47
CA ILE A 228 11.64 -8.09 14.00
C ILE A 228 12.82 -8.19 13.00
N VAL A 229 13.11 -7.13 12.22
CA VAL A 229 14.26 -7.15 11.28
C VAL A 229 15.59 -7.11 12.04
N TYR A 230 15.68 -6.32 13.11
CA TYR A 230 16.86 -6.27 13.97
C TYR A 230 17.09 -7.61 14.69
N GLU A 231 16.01 -8.22 15.17
CA GLU A 231 16.07 -9.54 15.84
C GLU A 231 16.55 -10.64 14.87
N MET A 232 16.05 -10.64 13.64
CA MET A 232 16.49 -11.59 12.61
C MET A 232 17.93 -11.33 12.15
N LEU A 233 18.39 -10.09 12.23
CA LEU A 233 19.79 -9.75 11.94
C LEU A 233 20.71 -10.26 13.07
N GLU A 234 20.36 -10.00 14.34
CA GLU A 234 21.13 -10.45 15.49
C GLU A 234 21.26 -11.99 15.58
N LYS A 235 20.22 -12.69 15.16
CA LYS A 235 20.20 -14.17 15.11
C LYS A 235 20.88 -14.75 13.88
N GLU A 236 21.28 -13.92 12.92
CA GLU A 236 21.79 -14.33 11.61
C GLU A 236 20.80 -15.24 10.83
N GLU A 237 19.49 -15.11 11.09
CA GLU A 237 18.43 -15.92 10.50
C GLU A 237 17.78 -15.21 9.29
N MET A 238 17.26 -16.02 8.36
CA MET A 238 16.45 -15.55 7.22
C MET A 238 14.97 -15.60 7.58
N PHE A 239 14.17 -14.75 6.96
CA PHE A 239 12.71 -14.90 6.97
C PHE A 239 12.32 -16.13 6.12
N VAL A 240 11.86 -17.21 6.75
CA VAL A 240 11.50 -18.50 6.12
C VAL A 240 10.13 -18.98 6.55
#